data_7a83762d228bbb26f0f585222ab159ab
#
_entry.id   7a83762d228bbb26f0f585222ab159ab
#
_cell.length_a   1.000
_cell.length_b   1.000
_cell.length_c   1.000
_cell.angle_alpha   90.00
_cell.angle_beta   90.00
_cell.angle_gamma   90.00
#
_symmetry.space_group_name_H-M   'P 1'
#
loop_
_entity.id
_entity.type
_entity.pdbx_description
1 polymer ?
#
loop_
_entity_poly.entity_id
_entity_poly.type
_entity_poly.pdbx_seq_one_letter_code
_entity_poly.pdbx_strand_id
1 'polypeptide(L)'
;MGTAHDYLRTVMNRARVPMEPIGLEPDWGDKPRHLKYYRDAERLPLPMDPAPPPLGDAADGFSVALLADMLRHSYGYLGRRLAPHANNDLATLPDYADANWWRGTASGGGLYPVSVYWASGARGPVLPGLYHYSPPHHEMRRLLTGDVTGQIRAALGDTAPFVHPDTDQYLVLGLKFWQNAFKYQNFCYHAVTMDVGTILQSWQTFLADRGLSLTPAFWFDDRRLGDLLGVPPEQEGVFAVVPLPWAGAAAESAPGSVPKSVPKSVPELKTGQNPEYPPRVRTVEQERSRRVRTFDLVTAVHQATMTPAPRPEPVALDSAAVVRPSPDRPVVDLPAPSAMAPARQAFRARRSSFGRFSGAMPTSGAELAGVLAAGARAAAFPCDVAEAERGLELAKLYVFANHVQDVTPAAYEFDPAANRLVRVTKRAPAEFLQPTYFLENYNLEEAGAVIVPAVRADAVYDAVGDRGYRLANAVVGAVAQAVYLAAAGLGLGCGAALGFDNPAYVEELGLDGTGESPLLLLMIGRERELPADFRYEIG
;
A
#
# COMPACT_ATOMS: atom_id res chain seq x y z
N MET A 1 7.99 -22.74 14.84
CA MET A 1 7.49 -21.40 14.49
C MET A 1 8.49 -20.77 13.54
N GLY A 2 8.03 -20.06 12.51
CA GLY A 2 8.90 -19.38 11.55
C GLY A 2 9.34 -18.01 12.02
N THR A 3 10.32 -17.42 11.31
CA THR A 3 10.84 -16.07 11.60
C THR A 3 9.75 -15.00 11.55
N ALA A 4 8.76 -15.13 10.64
CA ALA A 4 7.63 -14.20 10.55
C ALA A 4 6.74 -14.21 11.80
N HIS A 5 6.48 -15.39 12.39
CA HIS A 5 5.74 -15.52 13.65
C HIS A 5 6.46 -14.81 14.80
N ASP A 6 7.77 -15.05 14.95
CA ASP A 6 8.56 -14.45 16.04
C ASP A 6 8.67 -12.94 15.87
N TYR A 7 8.84 -12.47 14.62
CA TYR A 7 8.85 -11.04 14.32
C TYR A 7 7.50 -10.40 14.64
N LEU A 8 6.38 -10.99 14.20
CA LEU A 8 5.04 -10.46 14.51
C LEU A 8 4.80 -10.42 16.02
N ARG A 9 5.16 -11.49 16.74
CA ARG A 9 5.03 -11.52 18.21
C ARG A 9 5.79 -10.37 18.86
N THR A 10 7.00 -10.08 18.40
CA THR A 10 7.79 -8.94 18.87
C THR A 10 7.08 -7.61 18.58
N VAL A 11 6.57 -7.45 17.36
CA VAL A 11 5.80 -6.27 16.95
C VAL A 11 4.54 -6.09 17.82
N MET A 12 3.76 -7.15 18.03
CA MET A 12 2.52 -7.10 18.82
C MET A 12 2.75 -6.70 20.28
N ASN A 13 3.86 -7.14 20.86
CA ASN A 13 4.19 -6.88 22.27
C ASN A 13 5.00 -5.61 22.52
N ARG A 14 5.34 -4.83 21.50
CA ARG A 14 6.28 -3.70 21.60
C ARG A 14 5.86 -2.57 22.54
N ALA A 15 4.56 -2.43 22.83
CA ALA A 15 4.06 -1.48 23.81
C ALA A 15 4.44 -1.87 25.25
N ARG A 16 4.58 -3.17 25.51
CA ARG A 16 4.91 -3.75 26.82
C ARG A 16 6.39 -4.15 26.91
N VAL A 17 6.98 -4.57 25.80
CA VAL A 17 8.39 -4.96 25.67
C VAL A 17 9.00 -4.21 24.48
N PRO A 18 9.73 -3.12 24.72
CA PRO A 18 10.34 -2.33 23.65
C PRO A 18 11.23 -3.17 22.73
N MET A 19 11.15 -2.89 21.43
CA MET A 19 12.02 -3.53 20.44
C MET A 19 13.43 -2.93 20.48
N GLU A 20 14.46 -3.80 20.42
CA GLU A 20 15.85 -3.35 20.28
C GLU A 20 16.11 -2.66 18.92
N PRO A 21 17.08 -1.73 18.83
CA PRO A 21 17.89 -1.18 19.91
C PRO A 21 17.13 -0.12 20.72
N ILE A 22 17.15 -0.27 22.06
CA ILE A 22 16.49 0.67 22.96
C ILE A 22 17.32 1.97 23.06
N GLY A 23 16.63 3.13 23.00
CA GLY A 23 17.28 4.44 23.19
C GLY A 23 18.10 4.93 21.99
N LEU A 24 18.02 4.30 20.85
CA LEU A 24 18.64 4.82 19.62
C LEU A 24 17.77 5.92 19.03
N GLU A 25 18.23 7.17 19.14
CA GLU A 25 17.53 8.31 18.56
C GLU A 25 17.86 8.48 17.07
N PRO A 26 16.85 8.86 16.24
CA PRO A 26 17.08 9.17 14.83
C PRO A 26 17.95 10.42 14.65
N ASP A 27 19.00 10.34 13.85
CA ASP A 27 19.76 11.52 13.40
C ASP A 27 19.02 12.25 12.26
N TRP A 28 18.18 13.20 12.61
CA TRP A 28 17.42 13.99 11.66
C TRP A 28 18.29 14.83 10.72
N GLY A 29 19.50 15.18 11.11
CA GLY A 29 20.49 15.87 10.29
C GLY A 29 21.00 15.01 9.15
N ASP A 30 21.11 13.69 9.38
CA ASP A 30 21.57 12.68 8.43
C ASP A 30 20.43 11.80 7.87
N LYS A 31 19.18 12.28 7.93
CA LYS A 31 18.02 11.54 7.42
C LYS A 31 18.14 11.20 5.93
N PRO A 32 17.65 10.02 5.47
CA PRO A 32 17.63 9.67 4.05
C PRO A 32 16.70 10.59 3.23
N ARG A 33 16.80 10.50 1.90
CA ARG A 33 15.79 11.10 1.01
C ARG A 33 14.49 10.29 1.08
N HIS A 34 13.37 10.95 0.81
CA HIS A 34 12.06 10.27 0.65
C HIS A 34 11.88 9.68 -0.77
N LEU A 35 12.96 9.37 -1.45
CA LEU A 35 13.01 8.77 -2.79
C LEU A 35 14.42 8.32 -3.13
N LYS A 36 14.55 7.38 -4.05
CA LYS A 36 15.83 7.06 -4.69
C LYS A 36 16.15 8.13 -5.75
N TYR A 37 17.42 8.52 -5.84
CA TYR A 37 17.86 9.53 -6.78
C TYR A 37 19.01 9.05 -7.66
N TYR A 38 18.75 8.92 -8.96
CA TYR A 38 19.70 8.51 -9.98
C TYR A 38 20.08 9.73 -10.83
N ARG A 39 21.14 10.42 -10.44
CA ARG A 39 21.53 11.72 -11.02
C ARG A 39 21.81 11.64 -12.52
N ASP A 40 22.61 10.67 -12.93
CA ASP A 40 23.18 10.59 -14.26
C ASP A 40 22.38 9.66 -15.20
N ALA A 41 21.24 9.14 -14.74
CA ALA A 41 20.37 8.32 -15.58
C ALA A 41 19.59 9.16 -16.59
N GLU A 42 19.44 8.63 -17.80
CA GLU A 42 18.69 9.25 -18.88
C GLU A 42 17.24 9.51 -18.48
N ARG A 43 16.71 10.67 -18.85
CA ARG A 43 15.39 11.14 -18.50
C ARG A 43 14.38 10.86 -19.59
N LEU A 44 13.25 10.31 -19.22
CA LEU A 44 12.06 10.19 -20.03
C LEU A 44 10.92 10.94 -19.34
N PRO A 45 10.62 12.18 -19.71
CA PRO A 45 9.50 12.92 -19.15
C PRO A 45 8.18 12.20 -19.41
N LEU A 46 7.30 12.18 -18.41
CA LEU A 46 5.95 11.62 -18.54
C LEU A 46 4.94 12.74 -18.83
N PRO A 47 3.86 12.44 -19.58
CA PRO A 47 2.77 13.40 -19.80
C PRO A 47 2.19 13.94 -18.51
N MET A 48 1.92 15.24 -18.48
CA MET A 48 1.24 15.91 -17.35
C MET A 48 -0.27 15.99 -17.56
N ASP A 49 -0.73 15.91 -18.80
CA ASP A 49 -2.15 15.94 -19.11
C ASP A 49 -2.85 14.68 -18.61
N PRO A 50 -4.11 14.79 -18.17
CA PRO A 50 -4.91 13.65 -17.82
C PRO A 50 -5.02 12.65 -18.98
N ALA A 51 -4.93 11.36 -18.68
CA ALA A 51 -5.22 10.35 -19.70
C ALA A 51 -6.63 10.54 -20.27
N PRO A 52 -6.80 10.44 -21.60
CA PRO A 52 -8.12 10.56 -22.21
C PRO A 52 -9.09 9.52 -21.61
N PRO A 53 -10.41 9.80 -21.60
CA PRO A 53 -11.39 8.80 -21.20
C PRO A 53 -11.30 7.58 -22.14
N PRO A 54 -11.73 6.38 -21.69
CA PRO A 54 -11.76 5.21 -22.54
C PRO A 54 -12.71 5.45 -23.74
N LEU A 55 -12.34 4.91 -24.90
CA LEU A 55 -13.16 4.95 -26.11
C LEU A 55 -14.17 3.79 -26.04
N GLY A 56 -15.43 4.09 -25.70
CA GLY A 56 -16.50 3.09 -25.59
C GLY A 56 -16.49 2.33 -24.26
N ASP A 57 -17.22 1.22 -24.22
CA ASP A 57 -17.42 0.41 -23.00
C ASP A 57 -16.29 -0.60 -22.74
N ALA A 58 -15.31 -0.71 -23.64
CA ALA A 58 -14.19 -1.63 -23.50
C ALA A 58 -13.00 -0.94 -22.82
N ALA A 59 -12.37 -1.64 -21.87
CA ALA A 59 -11.11 -1.21 -21.29
C ALA A 59 -10.00 -1.29 -22.35
N ASP A 60 -9.52 -0.13 -22.83
CA ASP A 60 -8.49 -0.06 -23.90
C ASP A 60 -7.09 -0.55 -23.48
N GLY A 61 -6.92 -1.00 -22.24
CA GLY A 61 -5.63 -1.37 -21.67
C GLY A 61 -4.77 -0.15 -21.29
N PHE A 62 -3.52 -0.40 -20.90
CA PHE A 62 -2.59 0.65 -20.53
C PHE A 62 -2.02 1.39 -21.74
N SER A 63 -1.77 2.67 -21.54
CA SER A 63 -0.99 3.55 -22.42
C SER A 63 -0.01 4.37 -21.59
N VAL A 64 0.94 5.05 -22.23
CA VAL A 64 1.87 5.97 -21.51
C VAL A 64 1.10 7.04 -20.76
N ALA A 65 0.06 7.61 -21.36
CA ALA A 65 -0.77 8.63 -20.73
C ALA A 65 -1.48 8.08 -19.48
N LEU A 66 -2.03 6.87 -19.54
CA LEU A 66 -2.70 6.24 -18.39
C LEU A 66 -1.70 5.88 -17.29
N LEU A 67 -0.54 5.31 -17.64
CA LEU A 67 0.53 5.01 -16.69
C LEU A 67 1.01 6.30 -15.99
N ALA A 68 1.26 7.35 -16.75
CA ALA A 68 1.70 8.64 -16.22
C ALA A 68 0.68 9.23 -15.25
N ASP A 69 -0.58 9.27 -15.66
CA ASP A 69 -1.68 9.82 -14.88
C ASP A 69 -1.92 9.03 -13.57
N MET A 70 -1.88 7.70 -13.64
CA MET A 70 -1.95 6.82 -12.47
C MET A 70 -0.79 7.08 -11.50
N LEU A 71 0.45 7.11 -11.98
CA LEU A 71 1.63 7.36 -11.15
C LEU A 71 1.61 8.75 -10.53
N ARG A 72 1.21 9.77 -11.29
CA ARG A 72 1.11 11.15 -10.82
C ARG A 72 0.14 11.27 -9.64
N HIS A 73 -1.11 10.79 -9.81
CA HIS A 73 -2.14 10.93 -8.79
C HIS A 73 -1.90 10.05 -7.56
N SER A 74 -1.30 8.87 -7.74
CA SER A 74 -1.02 7.96 -6.64
C SER A 74 0.27 8.30 -5.91
N TYR A 75 1.41 8.31 -6.60
CA TYR A 75 2.73 8.34 -5.98
C TYR A 75 3.58 9.58 -6.35
N GLY A 76 3.15 10.37 -7.35
CA GLY A 76 3.74 11.66 -7.69
C GLY A 76 3.50 12.72 -6.61
N TYR A 77 4.21 13.83 -6.69
CA TYR A 77 3.95 14.97 -5.84
C TYR A 77 2.75 15.76 -6.38
N LEU A 78 1.73 15.93 -5.54
CA LEU A 78 0.52 16.66 -5.87
C LEU A 78 0.59 18.13 -5.42
N GLY A 79 1.51 18.46 -4.53
CA GLY A 79 1.71 19.83 -4.06
C GLY A 79 2.39 19.92 -2.70
N ARG A 80 2.35 21.11 -2.10
CA ARG A 80 2.84 21.40 -0.74
C ARG A 80 1.72 21.97 0.11
N ARG A 81 1.68 21.58 1.37
CA ARG A 81 0.72 22.09 2.35
C ARG A 81 1.33 22.11 3.75
N LEU A 82 0.76 22.94 4.63
CA LEU A 82 1.12 22.94 6.04
C LEU A 82 0.90 21.56 6.66
N ALA A 83 1.83 21.16 7.50
CA ALA A 83 1.77 19.92 8.25
C ALA A 83 1.88 20.28 9.74
N PRO A 84 0.77 20.38 10.48
CA PRO A 84 0.81 20.59 11.92
C PRO A 84 1.42 19.35 12.58
N HIS A 85 2.36 19.58 13.51
CA HIS A 85 3.08 18.52 14.20
C HIS A 85 2.51 18.20 15.58
N ALA A 86 1.69 19.10 16.13
CA ALA A 86 1.16 18.96 17.49
C ALA A 86 -0.32 18.57 17.51
N ASN A 87 -0.69 17.80 18.53
CA ASN A 87 -2.07 17.60 18.90
C ASN A 87 -2.57 18.82 19.68
N ASN A 88 -3.56 19.52 19.13
CA ASN A 88 -4.12 20.73 19.72
C ASN A 88 -4.84 20.47 21.05
N ASP A 89 -5.22 19.24 21.34
CA ASP A 89 -5.91 18.88 22.59
C ASP A 89 -4.95 18.78 23.78
N LEU A 90 -3.64 18.70 23.53
CA LEU A 90 -2.62 18.63 24.58
C LEU A 90 -2.08 20.00 25.01
N ALA A 91 -2.84 21.07 24.80
CA ALA A 91 -2.49 22.44 25.17
C ALA A 91 -1.15 22.95 24.57
N THR A 92 -0.61 22.29 23.57
CA THR A 92 0.55 22.76 22.81
C THR A 92 0.09 23.53 21.59
N LEU A 93 0.75 24.65 21.29
CA LEU A 93 0.48 25.41 20.07
C LEU A 93 0.95 24.59 18.86
N PRO A 94 0.13 24.53 17.78
CA PRO A 94 0.54 23.86 16.55
C PRO A 94 1.79 24.51 15.95
N ASP A 95 2.77 23.70 15.56
CA ASP A 95 3.92 24.15 14.79
C ASP A 95 3.60 24.10 13.30
N TYR A 96 3.60 25.25 12.64
CA TYR A 96 3.36 25.43 11.21
C TYR A 96 4.64 25.80 10.44
N ALA A 97 5.81 25.61 11.03
CA ALA A 97 7.09 25.95 10.39
C ALA A 97 7.34 25.16 9.10
N ASP A 98 6.77 23.96 8.99
CA ASP A 98 6.99 23.08 7.86
C ASP A 98 5.82 23.04 6.88
N ALA A 99 6.15 23.05 5.58
CA ALA A 99 5.23 22.71 4.51
C ALA A 99 5.74 21.48 3.75
N ASN A 100 5.03 20.39 3.86
CA ASN A 100 5.44 19.10 3.32
C ASN A 100 4.83 18.82 1.95
N TRP A 101 5.60 18.14 1.09
CA TRP A 101 5.07 17.55 -0.13
C TRP A 101 4.09 16.43 0.22
N TRP A 102 2.95 16.40 -0.47
CA TRP A 102 2.01 15.28 -0.31
C TRP A 102 1.85 14.47 -1.59
N ARG A 103 1.46 13.23 -1.41
CA ARG A 103 1.12 12.28 -2.46
C ARG A 103 -0.29 11.74 -2.21
N GLY A 104 -0.93 11.20 -3.23
CA GLY A 104 -2.26 10.59 -3.09
C GLY A 104 -2.25 9.31 -2.27
N THR A 105 -1.16 8.54 -2.32
CA THR A 105 -0.94 7.34 -1.50
C THR A 105 -0.49 7.72 -0.10
N ALA A 106 -1.01 7.04 0.92
CA ALA A 106 -0.51 7.14 2.29
C ALA A 106 0.80 6.34 2.45
N SER A 107 1.63 6.72 3.43
CA SER A 107 2.85 5.99 3.77
C SER A 107 3.16 6.12 5.25
N GLY A 108 3.70 5.06 5.85
CA GLY A 108 4.13 5.02 7.24
C GLY A 108 5.11 6.15 7.58
N GLY A 109 4.68 7.08 8.47
CA GLY A 109 5.44 8.27 8.84
C GLY A 109 5.66 9.29 7.72
N GLY A 110 5.00 9.15 6.57
CA GLY A 110 5.19 10.00 5.39
C GLY A 110 6.56 9.82 4.72
N LEU A 111 7.22 8.67 4.88
CA LEU A 111 8.61 8.44 4.46
C LEU A 111 8.76 7.85 3.06
N TYR A 112 7.71 7.23 2.51
CA TYR A 112 7.62 6.76 1.13
C TYR A 112 8.77 5.85 0.65
N PRO A 113 8.99 4.69 1.28
CA PRO A 113 10.12 3.80 0.99
C PRO A 113 9.98 3.02 -0.32
N VAL A 114 8.78 3.02 -0.93
CA VAL A 114 8.52 2.25 -2.13
C VAL A 114 9.18 2.92 -3.34
N SER A 115 9.97 2.14 -4.06
CA SER A 115 10.52 2.49 -5.38
C SER A 115 9.70 1.82 -6.46
N VAL A 116 9.31 2.56 -7.49
CA VAL A 116 8.55 2.04 -8.64
C VAL A 116 9.47 1.94 -9.84
N TYR A 117 9.66 0.72 -10.34
CA TYR A 117 10.39 0.46 -11.57
C TYR A 117 9.41 0.04 -12.67
N TRP A 118 9.66 0.46 -13.90
CA TRP A 118 8.92 0.06 -15.08
C TRP A 118 9.85 -0.68 -16.05
N ALA A 119 9.55 -1.94 -16.31
CA ALA A 119 10.20 -2.70 -17.37
C ALA A 119 9.32 -2.62 -18.62
N SER A 120 9.89 -2.03 -19.69
CA SER A 120 9.26 -1.95 -20.99
C SER A 120 9.99 -2.90 -21.95
N GLY A 121 9.23 -3.83 -22.54
CA GLY A 121 9.73 -4.78 -23.53
C GLY A 121 9.73 -4.24 -24.95
N ALA A 122 9.99 -5.14 -25.90
CA ALA A 122 10.17 -4.78 -27.32
C ALA A 122 8.89 -4.25 -27.99
N ARG A 123 7.70 -4.61 -27.47
CA ARG A 123 6.40 -4.13 -27.97
C ARG A 123 5.89 -2.89 -27.23
N GLY A 124 6.69 -2.37 -26.29
CA GLY A 124 6.33 -1.21 -25.50
C GLY A 124 6.40 0.11 -26.28
N PRO A 125 5.83 1.18 -25.71
CA PRO A 125 5.75 2.50 -26.35
C PRO A 125 7.07 3.28 -26.31
N VAL A 126 8.05 2.80 -25.56
CA VAL A 126 9.36 3.44 -25.36
C VAL A 126 10.47 2.44 -25.67
N LEU A 127 11.70 2.91 -25.75
CA LEU A 127 12.84 2.02 -25.94
C LEU A 127 12.86 0.91 -24.88
N PRO A 128 13.08 -0.36 -25.27
CA PRO A 128 13.15 -1.45 -24.32
C PRO A 128 14.17 -1.20 -23.22
N GLY A 129 13.77 -1.43 -21.97
CA GLY A 129 14.65 -1.17 -20.84
C GLY A 129 13.99 -1.27 -19.49
N LEU A 130 14.77 -0.99 -18.46
CA LEU A 130 14.31 -0.84 -17.09
C LEU A 130 14.41 0.64 -16.69
N TYR A 131 13.32 1.16 -16.19
CA TYR A 131 13.15 2.55 -15.82
C TYR A 131 12.78 2.66 -14.34
N HIS A 132 13.19 3.74 -13.67
CA HIS A 132 12.79 4.09 -12.31
C HIS A 132 11.97 5.37 -12.33
N TYR A 133 10.82 5.37 -11.65
CA TYR A 133 9.95 6.54 -11.53
C TYR A 133 10.52 7.56 -10.55
N SER A 134 10.68 8.80 -11.01
CA SER A 134 11.12 9.96 -10.21
C SER A 134 9.93 10.86 -9.86
N PRO A 135 9.33 10.73 -8.67
CA PRO A 135 8.15 11.50 -8.28
C PRO A 135 8.29 13.02 -8.37
N PRO A 136 9.45 13.64 -7.97
CA PRO A 136 9.58 15.10 -8.00
C PRO A 136 9.51 15.71 -9.39
N HIS A 137 9.93 14.94 -10.40
CA HIS A 137 10.04 15.43 -11.77
C HIS A 137 8.95 14.85 -12.69
N HIS A 138 8.16 13.91 -12.18
CA HIS A 138 7.18 13.14 -12.95
C HIS A 138 7.81 12.60 -14.25
N GLU A 139 8.89 11.86 -14.09
CA GLU A 139 9.69 11.30 -15.21
C GLU A 139 10.15 9.88 -14.89
N MET A 140 10.50 9.13 -15.92
CA MET A 140 11.20 7.87 -15.79
C MET A 140 12.71 8.09 -15.97
N ARG A 141 13.52 7.39 -15.17
CA ARG A 141 14.98 7.34 -15.25
C ARG A 141 15.39 6.00 -15.82
N ARG A 142 15.98 5.96 -17.02
CA ARG A 142 16.40 4.71 -17.64
C ARG A 142 17.66 4.18 -16.97
N LEU A 143 17.55 3.00 -16.35
CA LEU A 143 18.64 2.35 -15.62
C LEU A 143 19.31 1.25 -16.43
N LEU A 144 18.58 0.58 -17.32
CA LEU A 144 19.10 -0.44 -18.24
C LEU A 144 18.54 -0.21 -19.64
N THR A 145 19.35 -0.54 -20.65
CA THR A 145 18.96 -0.63 -22.05
C THR A 145 18.75 -2.08 -22.45
N GLY A 146 17.84 -2.31 -23.40
CA GLY A 146 17.49 -3.64 -23.90
C GLY A 146 16.34 -4.27 -23.11
N ASP A 147 15.70 -5.23 -23.73
CA ASP A 147 14.54 -5.92 -23.16
C ASP A 147 14.96 -6.83 -22.00
N VAL A 148 14.44 -6.52 -20.80
CA VAL A 148 14.69 -7.29 -19.57
C VAL A 148 13.45 -8.06 -19.12
N THR A 149 12.34 -8.02 -19.87
CA THR A 149 11.07 -8.63 -19.48
C THR A 149 11.15 -10.16 -19.40
N GLY A 150 12.05 -10.78 -20.18
CA GLY A 150 12.36 -12.20 -20.06
C GLY A 150 12.89 -12.60 -18.68
N GLN A 151 13.68 -11.74 -18.02
CA GLN A 151 14.17 -11.99 -16.66
C GLN A 151 13.05 -11.89 -15.63
N ILE A 152 12.15 -10.91 -15.79
CA ILE A 152 10.99 -10.75 -14.92
C ILE A 152 10.06 -11.94 -15.07
N ARG A 153 9.77 -12.35 -16.30
CA ARG A 153 8.95 -13.53 -16.59
C ARG A 153 9.55 -14.80 -15.97
N ALA A 154 10.85 -15.00 -16.13
CA ALA A 154 11.55 -16.13 -15.51
C ALA A 154 11.51 -16.09 -13.97
N ALA A 155 11.53 -14.89 -13.37
CA ALA A 155 11.36 -14.74 -11.92
C ALA A 155 9.93 -15.05 -11.45
N LEU A 156 8.91 -14.73 -12.26
CA LEU A 156 7.51 -15.05 -11.98
C LEU A 156 7.21 -16.55 -12.16
N GLY A 157 8.04 -17.27 -12.90
CA GLY A 157 7.81 -18.65 -13.36
C GLY A 157 7.03 -18.69 -14.68
N ASP A 158 7.47 -19.52 -15.60
CA ASP A 158 6.99 -19.57 -17.00
C ASP A 158 5.49 -19.92 -17.13
N THR A 159 4.90 -20.50 -16.09
CA THR A 159 3.49 -20.94 -16.05
C THR A 159 2.60 -20.04 -15.18
N ALA A 160 2.99 -18.79 -14.93
CA ALA A 160 2.19 -17.88 -14.14
C ALA A 160 0.82 -17.57 -14.83
N PRO A 161 -0.30 -18.19 -14.38
CA PRO A 161 -1.57 -18.18 -15.12
C PRO A 161 -2.23 -16.80 -15.20
N PHE A 162 -1.82 -15.90 -14.31
CA PHE A 162 -2.33 -14.51 -14.24
C PHE A 162 -1.56 -13.54 -15.18
N VAL A 163 -0.49 -14.03 -15.83
CA VAL A 163 0.30 -13.21 -16.79
C VAL A 163 -0.06 -13.65 -18.20
N HIS A 164 -0.65 -12.74 -18.96
CA HIS A 164 -0.91 -13.03 -20.37
C HIS A 164 0.42 -13.33 -21.10
N PRO A 165 0.49 -14.34 -21.97
CA PRO A 165 1.72 -14.73 -22.68
C PRO A 165 2.40 -13.57 -23.42
N ASP A 166 1.62 -12.63 -23.91
CA ASP A 166 2.09 -11.45 -24.62
C ASP A 166 2.46 -10.26 -23.74
N THR A 167 2.35 -10.36 -22.41
CA THR A 167 2.72 -9.27 -21.52
C THR A 167 4.21 -9.01 -21.57
N ASP A 168 4.58 -7.78 -21.90
CA ASP A 168 5.98 -7.29 -21.92
C ASP A 168 6.11 -5.91 -21.24
N GLN A 169 5.14 -5.57 -20.38
CA GLN A 169 5.14 -4.36 -19.58
C GLN A 169 4.90 -4.73 -18.11
N TYR A 170 5.80 -4.33 -17.23
CA TYR A 170 5.71 -4.69 -15.80
C TYR A 170 6.08 -3.50 -14.93
N LEU A 171 5.33 -3.28 -13.84
CA LEU A 171 5.83 -2.50 -12.73
C LEU A 171 6.43 -3.44 -11.68
N VAL A 172 7.57 -3.04 -11.12
CA VAL A 172 8.25 -3.75 -10.04
C VAL A 172 8.34 -2.79 -8.85
N LEU A 173 7.88 -3.24 -7.69
CA LEU A 173 7.92 -2.47 -6.44
C LEU A 173 9.08 -2.95 -5.58
N GLY A 174 10.03 -2.04 -5.33
CA GLY A 174 11.12 -2.24 -4.39
C GLY A 174 10.90 -1.46 -3.10
N LEU A 175 11.44 -1.95 -1.99
CA LEU A 175 11.47 -1.25 -0.70
C LEU A 175 12.90 -1.05 -0.25
N LYS A 176 13.29 0.22 -0.04
CA LYS A 176 14.55 0.59 0.57
C LYS A 176 14.34 0.78 2.07
N PHE A 177 14.87 -0.14 2.87
CA PHE A 177 14.59 -0.19 4.32
C PHE A 177 15.08 1.05 5.05
N TRP A 178 16.28 1.58 4.70
CA TRP A 178 16.85 2.73 5.39
C TRP A 178 15.93 3.96 5.36
N GLN A 179 15.10 4.15 4.34
CA GLN A 179 14.16 5.28 4.29
C GLN A 179 13.18 5.32 5.46
N ASN A 180 12.86 4.17 6.07
CA ASN A 180 12.02 4.07 7.26
C ASN A 180 12.81 3.63 8.49
N ALA A 181 13.82 2.78 8.33
CA ALA A 181 14.58 2.20 9.43
C ALA A 181 15.36 3.25 10.21
N PHE A 182 15.74 4.38 9.59
CA PHE A 182 16.41 5.47 10.31
C PHE A 182 15.56 6.01 11.47
N LYS A 183 14.21 5.95 11.33
CA LYS A 183 13.23 6.37 12.34
C LYS A 183 12.66 5.22 13.14
N TYR A 184 12.30 4.12 12.47
CA TYR A 184 11.53 3.03 13.05
C TYR A 184 12.37 1.79 13.37
N GLN A 185 13.66 1.79 13.05
CA GLN A 185 14.61 0.74 13.40
C GLN A 185 14.08 -0.67 13.05
N ASN A 186 14.14 -1.63 13.94
CA ASN A 186 13.63 -2.98 13.73
C ASN A 186 12.12 -3.07 13.47
N PHE A 187 11.34 -2.07 13.89
CA PHE A 187 9.92 -2.02 13.61
C PHE A 187 9.60 -1.66 12.15
N CYS A 188 10.55 -1.12 11.40
CA CYS A 188 10.30 -0.55 10.07
C CYS A 188 9.70 -1.57 9.09
N TYR A 189 10.10 -2.85 9.14
CA TYR A 189 9.62 -3.88 8.21
C TYR A 189 8.10 -4.06 8.29
N HIS A 190 7.52 -3.95 9.49
CA HIS A 190 6.08 -3.98 9.68
C HIS A 190 5.37 -2.82 8.97
N ALA A 191 5.90 -1.61 9.10
CA ALA A 191 5.33 -0.42 8.47
C ALA A 191 5.50 -0.43 6.94
N VAL A 192 6.69 -0.73 6.42
CA VAL A 192 6.98 -0.62 4.98
C VAL A 192 6.29 -1.69 4.14
N THR A 193 6.04 -2.88 4.69
CA THR A 193 5.29 -3.92 3.97
C THR A 193 3.81 -3.55 3.80
N MET A 194 3.24 -2.74 4.68
CA MET A 194 1.92 -2.14 4.48
C MET A 194 1.92 -1.08 3.36
N ASP A 195 3.00 -0.32 3.20
CA ASP A 195 3.11 0.69 2.13
C ASP A 195 3.02 0.07 0.73
N VAL A 196 3.37 -1.20 0.55
CA VAL A 196 3.14 -1.94 -0.71
C VAL A 196 1.65 -2.05 -1.00
N GLY A 197 0.85 -2.41 0.00
CA GLY A 197 -0.60 -2.47 -0.13
C GLY A 197 -1.24 -1.11 -0.40
N THR A 198 -0.73 -0.04 0.23
CA THR A 198 -1.28 1.31 0.00
C THR A 198 -1.09 1.77 -1.45
N ILE A 199 0.08 1.53 -2.06
CA ILE A 199 0.31 1.92 -3.45
C ILE A 199 -0.49 1.05 -4.42
N LEU A 200 -0.57 -0.26 -4.21
CA LEU A 200 -1.36 -1.16 -5.04
C LEU A 200 -2.85 -0.80 -4.99
N GLN A 201 -3.40 -0.53 -3.80
CA GLN A 201 -4.78 -0.09 -3.66
C GLN A 201 -5.02 1.30 -4.29
N SER A 202 -4.05 2.19 -4.24
CA SER A 202 -4.14 3.47 -4.96
C SER A 202 -4.32 3.24 -6.47
N TRP A 203 -3.54 2.32 -7.05
CA TRP A 203 -3.66 1.99 -8.47
C TRP A 203 -4.99 1.32 -8.79
N GLN A 204 -5.45 0.36 -7.97
CA GLN A 204 -6.77 -0.25 -8.13
C GLN A 204 -7.90 0.80 -8.10
N THR A 205 -7.86 1.71 -7.11
CA THR A 205 -8.88 2.78 -6.99
C THR A 205 -8.84 3.72 -8.19
N PHE A 206 -7.65 4.08 -8.69
CA PHE A 206 -7.50 4.95 -9.85
C PHE A 206 -8.02 4.32 -11.14
N LEU A 207 -7.82 3.02 -11.29
CA LEU A 207 -8.18 2.26 -12.50
C LEU A 207 -9.64 1.80 -12.51
N ALA A 208 -10.29 1.72 -11.35
CA ALA A 208 -11.68 1.26 -11.22
C ALA A 208 -12.65 2.07 -12.09
N ASP A 209 -12.48 3.40 -12.17
CA ASP A 209 -13.29 4.29 -13.00
C ASP A 209 -13.14 4.00 -14.52
N ARG A 210 -12.17 3.16 -14.89
CA ARG A 210 -11.89 2.75 -16.27
C ARG A 210 -12.19 1.27 -16.54
N GLY A 211 -12.76 0.57 -15.55
CA GLY A 211 -13.02 -0.86 -15.67
C GLY A 211 -11.75 -1.71 -15.75
N LEU A 212 -10.57 -1.14 -15.38
CA LEU A 212 -9.30 -1.85 -15.35
C LEU A 212 -8.98 -2.31 -13.93
N SER A 213 -8.33 -3.47 -13.83
CA SER A 213 -7.81 -4.01 -12.58
C SER A 213 -6.39 -4.54 -12.79
N LEU A 214 -5.66 -4.69 -11.68
CA LEU A 214 -4.31 -5.22 -11.66
C LEU A 214 -4.27 -6.46 -10.77
N THR A 215 -3.49 -7.46 -11.17
CA THR A 215 -3.21 -8.65 -10.37
C THR A 215 -1.72 -8.65 -10.00
N PRO A 216 -1.33 -8.03 -8.87
CA PRO A 216 0.06 -8.04 -8.42
C PRO A 216 0.50 -9.45 -8.04
N ALA A 217 1.73 -9.79 -8.42
CA ALA A 217 2.40 -11.01 -8.00
C ALA A 217 3.19 -10.76 -6.71
N PHE A 218 3.00 -11.64 -5.73
CA PHE A 218 3.76 -11.72 -4.49
C PHE A 218 4.68 -12.94 -4.43
N TRP A 219 4.52 -13.94 -5.34
CA TRP A 219 5.38 -15.11 -5.48
C TRP A 219 6.25 -15.03 -6.73
N PHE A 220 7.52 -14.82 -6.51
CA PHE A 220 8.55 -14.71 -7.54
C PHE A 220 9.93 -15.00 -6.95
N ASP A 221 10.94 -15.16 -7.80
CA ASP A 221 12.35 -15.27 -7.40
C ASP A 221 12.90 -13.88 -7.03
N ASP A 222 12.97 -13.59 -5.72
CA ASP A 222 13.45 -12.32 -5.17
C ASP A 222 14.91 -12.05 -5.53
N ARG A 223 15.76 -13.10 -5.55
CA ARG A 223 17.19 -12.94 -5.83
C ARG A 223 17.42 -12.51 -7.27
N ARG A 224 16.73 -13.18 -8.21
CA ARG A 224 16.80 -12.82 -9.62
C ARG A 224 16.40 -11.37 -9.87
N LEU A 225 15.32 -10.91 -9.24
CA LEU A 225 14.87 -9.52 -9.38
C LEU A 225 15.79 -8.54 -8.65
N GLY A 226 16.27 -8.88 -7.46
CA GLY A 226 17.26 -8.08 -6.73
C GLY A 226 18.57 -7.92 -7.51
N ASP A 227 19.04 -8.99 -8.14
CA ASP A 227 20.23 -8.97 -9.00
C ASP A 227 20.01 -8.09 -10.25
N LEU A 228 18.84 -8.20 -10.90
CA LEU A 228 18.46 -7.33 -12.02
C LEU A 228 18.47 -5.85 -11.61
N LEU A 229 17.86 -5.52 -10.48
CA LEU A 229 17.81 -4.16 -9.93
C LEU A 229 19.16 -3.68 -9.36
N GLY A 230 20.10 -4.58 -9.15
CA GLY A 230 21.41 -4.27 -8.58
C GLY A 230 21.35 -3.84 -7.11
N VAL A 231 20.34 -4.32 -6.35
CA VAL A 231 20.12 -3.94 -4.95
C VAL A 231 20.61 -5.00 -3.98
N PRO A 232 21.30 -4.60 -2.89
CA PRO A 232 21.76 -5.55 -1.87
C PRO A 232 20.57 -5.95 -0.97
N PRO A 233 20.35 -7.25 -0.74
CA PRO A 233 19.18 -7.75 -0.01
C PRO A 233 19.12 -7.31 1.46
N GLU A 234 20.24 -6.89 2.05
CA GLU A 234 20.28 -6.37 3.43
C GLU A 234 19.71 -4.94 3.53
N GLN A 235 19.64 -4.22 2.41
CA GLN A 235 19.25 -2.81 2.36
C GLN A 235 17.94 -2.58 1.62
N GLU A 236 17.62 -3.47 0.66
CA GLU A 236 16.47 -3.31 -0.23
C GLU A 236 16.00 -4.67 -0.76
N GLY A 237 14.70 -4.79 -1.02
CA GLY A 237 14.11 -5.99 -1.63
C GLY A 237 12.98 -5.64 -2.60
N VAL A 238 12.64 -6.62 -3.46
CA VAL A 238 11.45 -6.57 -4.31
C VAL A 238 10.26 -7.14 -3.53
N PHE A 239 9.09 -6.50 -3.62
CA PHE A 239 7.92 -6.88 -2.84
C PHE A 239 6.68 -7.19 -3.68
N ALA A 240 6.60 -6.65 -4.89
CA ALA A 240 5.53 -7.00 -5.83
C ALA A 240 5.99 -6.80 -7.28
N VAL A 241 5.45 -7.61 -8.18
CA VAL A 241 5.55 -7.43 -9.62
C VAL A 241 4.13 -7.30 -10.18
N VAL A 242 3.90 -6.28 -11.00
CA VAL A 242 2.55 -5.98 -11.53
C VAL A 242 2.62 -6.02 -13.05
N PRO A 243 2.09 -7.09 -13.69
CA PRO A 243 1.91 -7.13 -15.13
C PRO A 243 0.90 -6.06 -15.57
N LEU A 244 1.20 -5.35 -16.64
CA LEU A 244 0.30 -4.33 -17.17
C LEU A 244 -0.36 -4.83 -18.47
N PRO A 245 -1.72 -4.85 -18.55
CA PRO A 245 -2.42 -5.13 -19.79
C PRO A 245 -2.28 -3.93 -20.75
N TRP A 246 -1.28 -3.99 -21.63
CA TRP A 246 -0.94 -2.85 -22.49
C TRP A 246 -1.84 -2.81 -23.74
N ALA A 247 -2.36 -1.61 -24.08
CA ALA A 247 -3.14 -1.41 -25.29
C ALA A 247 -2.28 -1.68 -26.55
N GLY A 248 -2.79 -2.49 -27.47
CA GLY A 248 -2.06 -2.89 -28.69
C GLY A 248 -1.55 -4.34 -28.68
N ALA A 249 -1.38 -4.99 -27.52
CA ALA A 249 -1.03 -6.42 -27.48
C ALA A 249 -2.15 -7.33 -28.02
N ALA A 250 -3.41 -6.89 -27.95
CA ALA A 250 -4.57 -7.66 -28.42
C ALA A 250 -4.94 -7.40 -29.90
N ALA A 251 -4.45 -6.32 -30.52
CA ALA A 251 -4.83 -5.96 -31.90
C ALA A 251 -4.19 -6.84 -32.97
N GLU A 252 -3.12 -7.53 -32.66
CA GLU A 252 -2.44 -8.43 -33.62
C GLU A 252 -2.95 -9.89 -33.57
N SER A 253 -3.81 -10.24 -32.61
CA SER A 253 -4.34 -11.61 -32.41
C SER A 253 -5.68 -11.86 -33.11
N ALA A 254 -6.27 -10.88 -33.82
CA ALA A 254 -7.48 -11.10 -34.58
C ALA A 254 -7.18 -11.81 -35.92
N PRO A 255 -7.70 -13.01 -36.20
CA PRO A 255 -7.47 -13.69 -37.47
C PRO A 255 -8.20 -12.93 -38.59
N GLY A 256 -7.44 -12.20 -39.43
CA GLY A 256 -7.98 -11.62 -40.65
C GLY A 256 -7.44 -10.24 -41.07
N SER A 257 -6.59 -9.57 -40.35
CA SER A 257 -5.97 -8.32 -40.82
C SER A 257 -4.65 -8.60 -41.54
N VAL A 258 -4.64 -8.43 -42.86
CA VAL A 258 -3.43 -8.49 -43.69
C VAL A 258 -2.55 -7.29 -43.32
N PRO A 259 -1.29 -7.48 -42.84
CA PRO A 259 -0.41 -6.37 -42.56
C PRO A 259 -0.02 -5.66 -43.86
N LYS A 260 -0.28 -4.35 -43.93
CA LYS A 260 0.38 -3.52 -44.95
C LYS A 260 1.86 -3.56 -44.65
N SER A 261 2.60 -4.05 -45.64
CA SER A 261 4.03 -4.28 -45.67
C SER A 261 4.88 -3.23 -44.93
N VAL A 262 5.42 -3.61 -43.78
CA VAL A 262 6.58 -2.96 -43.17
C VAL A 262 7.82 -3.46 -43.94
N PRO A 263 8.78 -2.60 -44.30
CA PRO A 263 9.97 -3.03 -45.05
C PRO A 263 10.73 -4.11 -44.23
N LYS A 264 10.88 -5.28 -44.85
CA LYS A 264 11.83 -6.30 -44.38
C LYS A 264 13.21 -5.73 -44.49
N SER A 265 13.79 -5.27 -43.41
CA SER A 265 15.22 -5.23 -43.07
C SER A 265 15.49 -4.15 -42.00
N VAL A 266 15.01 -4.36 -40.80
CA VAL A 266 15.81 -3.95 -39.64
C VAL A 266 16.65 -5.19 -39.33
N PRO A 267 18.01 -5.13 -39.36
CA PRO A 267 18.82 -6.25 -38.89
C PRO A 267 18.33 -6.58 -37.47
N GLU A 268 17.99 -7.84 -37.22
CA GLU A 268 17.97 -8.33 -35.85
C GLU A 268 19.29 -7.91 -35.22
N LEU A 269 19.31 -6.86 -34.48
CA LEU A 269 20.32 -6.62 -33.48
C LEU A 269 20.23 -7.84 -32.57
N LYS A 270 21.05 -8.85 -32.90
CA LYS A 270 21.38 -9.90 -31.93
C LYS A 270 21.90 -9.13 -30.75
N THR A 271 21.01 -8.86 -29.79
CA THR A 271 21.39 -8.42 -28.46
C THR A 271 22.38 -9.48 -28.00
N GLY A 272 23.66 -9.15 -28.04
CA GLY A 272 24.71 -9.98 -27.49
C GLY A 272 24.48 -10.09 -25.98
N GLN A 273 23.47 -10.84 -25.61
CA GLN A 273 23.36 -11.37 -24.26
C GLN A 273 24.45 -12.41 -24.18
N ASN A 274 25.60 -11.98 -23.67
CA ASN A 274 26.62 -12.93 -23.27
C ASN A 274 25.97 -13.70 -22.10
N PRO A 275 25.68 -15.02 -22.24
CA PRO A 275 25.04 -15.79 -21.17
C PRO A 275 25.86 -15.81 -19.87
N GLU A 276 27.11 -15.38 -19.94
CA GLU A 276 28.03 -15.28 -18.80
C GLU A 276 27.74 -14.08 -17.86
N TYR A 277 27.01 -13.03 -18.33
CA TYR A 277 26.71 -11.83 -17.53
C TYR A 277 25.25 -11.40 -17.73
N PRO A 278 24.34 -11.82 -16.83
CA PRO A 278 22.95 -11.38 -16.89
C PRO A 278 22.85 -9.85 -16.73
N PRO A 279 21.89 -9.19 -17.39
CA PRO A 279 21.69 -7.75 -17.26
C PRO A 279 21.43 -7.37 -15.80
N ARG A 280 22.15 -6.33 -15.34
CA ARG A 280 22.08 -5.82 -13.98
C ARG A 280 22.22 -4.31 -14.00
N VAL A 281 21.40 -3.61 -13.20
CA VAL A 281 21.58 -2.17 -12.96
C VAL A 281 22.91 -1.94 -12.26
N ARG A 282 23.73 -1.09 -12.86
CA ARG A 282 25.03 -0.66 -12.31
C ARG A 282 25.04 0.80 -11.87
N THR A 283 24.01 1.54 -12.28
CA THR A 283 23.83 2.94 -11.86
C THR A 283 23.50 2.98 -10.37
N VAL A 284 24.37 3.62 -9.60
CA VAL A 284 24.21 3.74 -8.16
C VAL A 284 23.36 4.96 -7.84
N GLU A 285 22.40 4.79 -6.95
CA GLU A 285 21.66 5.93 -6.43
C GLU A 285 22.52 6.83 -5.55
N GLN A 286 22.20 8.11 -5.51
CA GLN A 286 22.85 9.04 -4.59
C GLN A 286 22.15 9.05 -3.23
N GLU A 287 22.65 8.25 -2.28
CA GLU A 287 22.20 8.32 -0.91
C GLU A 287 22.60 9.68 -0.28
N ARG A 288 21.69 10.25 0.52
CA ARG A 288 21.96 11.48 1.27
C ARG A 288 22.64 11.21 2.61
N SER A 289 22.20 10.14 3.28
CA SER A 289 22.75 9.79 4.59
C SER A 289 24.22 9.41 4.48
N ARG A 290 25.05 9.97 5.36
CA ARG A 290 26.47 9.58 5.49
C ARG A 290 26.62 8.21 6.16
N ARG A 291 25.63 7.83 6.98
CA ARG A 291 25.60 6.54 7.71
C ARG A 291 24.32 5.80 7.40
N VAL A 292 24.39 4.78 6.58
CA VAL A 292 23.32 3.81 6.39
C VAL A 292 23.49 2.70 7.39
N ARG A 293 22.42 2.32 8.09
CA ARG A 293 22.42 1.22 9.07
C ARG A 293 21.47 0.12 8.61
N THR A 294 21.81 -1.11 8.94
CA THR A 294 20.93 -2.28 8.88
C THR A 294 20.49 -2.66 10.28
N PHE A 295 19.38 -3.35 10.38
CA PHE A 295 18.79 -3.80 11.63
C PHE A 295 18.52 -5.29 11.56
N ASP A 296 18.99 -6.03 12.56
CA ASP A 296 19.04 -7.49 12.52
C ASP A 296 17.69 -8.16 12.32
N LEU A 297 16.64 -7.69 13.00
CA LEU A 297 15.29 -8.24 12.83
C LEU A 297 14.71 -7.93 11.44
N VAL A 298 15.02 -6.75 10.87
CA VAL A 298 14.63 -6.41 9.49
C VAL A 298 15.30 -7.35 8.50
N THR A 299 16.60 -7.55 8.66
CA THR A 299 17.39 -8.45 7.80
C THR A 299 16.89 -9.89 7.91
N ALA A 300 16.69 -10.38 9.14
CA ALA A 300 16.24 -11.75 9.38
C ALA A 300 14.84 -12.02 8.78
N VAL A 301 13.85 -11.16 9.06
CA VAL A 301 12.49 -11.34 8.52
C VAL A 301 12.46 -11.18 7.00
N HIS A 302 13.25 -10.26 6.45
CA HIS A 302 13.35 -10.10 5.00
C HIS A 302 13.92 -11.35 4.34
N GLN A 303 15.04 -11.87 4.84
CA GLN A 303 15.65 -13.10 4.33
C GLN A 303 14.70 -14.30 4.43
N ALA A 304 13.98 -14.45 5.53
CA ALA A 304 12.98 -15.52 5.69
C ALA A 304 11.85 -15.41 4.67
N THR A 305 11.35 -14.20 4.43
CA THR A 305 10.29 -13.95 3.43
C THR A 305 10.76 -14.07 1.98
N MET A 306 12.07 -14.05 1.72
CA MET A 306 12.69 -14.31 0.40
C MET A 306 12.90 -15.80 0.10
N THR A 307 12.74 -16.67 1.08
CA THR A 307 13.01 -18.11 0.90
C THR A 307 12.18 -18.64 -0.26
N PRO A 308 12.82 -19.30 -1.26
CA PRO A 308 12.11 -19.82 -2.39
C PRO A 308 11.09 -20.87 -1.95
N ALA A 309 9.84 -20.66 -2.29
CA ALA A 309 8.77 -21.62 -2.12
C ALA A 309 7.95 -21.67 -3.40
N PRO A 310 7.39 -22.83 -3.78
CA PRO A 310 6.45 -22.86 -4.88
C PRO A 310 5.28 -21.91 -4.59
N ARG A 311 4.72 -21.31 -5.66
CA ARG A 311 3.51 -20.50 -5.51
C ARG A 311 2.41 -21.37 -4.91
N PRO A 312 1.79 -20.94 -3.80
CA PRO A 312 0.69 -21.70 -3.20
C PRO A 312 -0.54 -21.64 -4.11
N GLU A 313 -1.31 -22.71 -4.10
CA GLU A 313 -2.65 -22.71 -4.68
C GLU A 313 -3.58 -21.80 -3.86
N PRO A 314 -4.55 -21.11 -4.48
CA PRO A 314 -5.45 -20.19 -3.76
C PRO A 314 -6.14 -20.83 -2.55
N VAL A 315 -6.55 -22.09 -2.65
CA VAL A 315 -7.18 -22.86 -1.56
C VAL A 315 -6.30 -22.98 -0.30
N ALA A 316 -5.00 -22.82 -0.41
CA ALA A 316 -4.10 -22.89 0.76
C ALA A 316 -4.42 -21.82 1.82
N LEU A 317 -4.95 -20.67 1.41
CA LEU A 317 -5.30 -19.56 2.30
C LEU A 317 -6.72 -19.64 2.87
N ASP A 318 -7.55 -20.60 2.49
CA ASP A 318 -8.90 -20.75 3.03
C ASP A 318 -8.90 -20.98 4.55
N SER A 319 -7.88 -21.66 5.08
CA SER A 319 -7.72 -21.85 6.53
C SER A 319 -7.47 -20.53 7.30
N ALA A 320 -6.94 -19.53 6.62
CA ALA A 320 -6.66 -18.20 7.16
C ALA A 320 -7.75 -17.17 6.85
N ALA A 321 -8.76 -17.54 6.06
CA ALA A 321 -9.86 -16.66 5.69
C ALA A 321 -10.63 -16.14 6.93
N VAL A 322 -11.23 -14.98 6.79
CA VAL A 322 -12.04 -14.36 7.84
C VAL A 322 -13.23 -15.24 8.23
N VAL A 323 -13.51 -15.29 9.53
CA VAL A 323 -14.68 -15.99 10.08
C VAL A 323 -15.80 -14.96 10.23
N ARG A 324 -17.00 -15.28 9.73
CA ARG A 324 -18.16 -14.39 9.85
C ARG A 324 -18.61 -14.22 11.30
N PRO A 325 -19.20 -13.06 11.66
CA PRO A 325 -19.65 -12.82 13.02
C PRO A 325 -20.78 -13.77 13.43
N SER A 326 -20.86 -14.04 14.75
CA SER A 326 -21.96 -14.85 15.31
C SER A 326 -23.31 -14.14 15.13
N PRO A 327 -24.37 -14.83 14.66
CA PRO A 327 -25.67 -14.24 14.43
C PRO A 327 -26.43 -13.87 15.72
N ASP A 328 -26.02 -14.38 16.89
CA ASP A 328 -26.71 -14.21 18.17
C ASP A 328 -26.37 -12.90 18.91
N ARG A 329 -25.46 -12.08 18.34
CA ARG A 329 -25.06 -10.81 18.95
C ARG A 329 -25.98 -9.66 18.51
N PRO A 330 -26.16 -8.61 19.34
CA PRO A 330 -26.91 -7.42 18.97
C PRO A 330 -26.31 -6.77 17.72
N VAL A 331 -27.18 -6.36 16.79
CA VAL A 331 -26.81 -5.76 15.51
C VAL A 331 -27.32 -4.34 15.40
N VAL A 332 -26.62 -3.54 14.57
CA VAL A 332 -27.06 -2.22 14.11
C VAL A 332 -26.94 -2.22 12.59
N ASP A 333 -28.06 -2.13 11.89
CA ASP A 333 -28.05 -1.99 10.43
C ASP A 333 -27.59 -0.58 10.07
N LEU A 334 -26.65 -0.50 9.13
CA LEU A 334 -26.17 0.78 8.63
C LEU A 334 -27.01 1.24 7.43
N PRO A 335 -27.21 2.56 7.29
CA PRO A 335 -27.84 3.13 6.09
C PRO A 335 -27.05 2.77 4.82
N ALA A 336 -27.67 2.99 3.66
CA ALA A 336 -26.99 2.92 2.39
C ALA A 336 -25.74 3.84 2.38
N PRO A 337 -24.61 3.41 1.82
CA PRO A 337 -23.40 4.21 1.76
C PRO A 337 -23.59 5.56 1.08
N SER A 338 -23.02 6.62 1.66
CA SER A 338 -22.99 7.94 1.04
C SER A 338 -22.17 7.93 -0.26
N ALA A 339 -22.58 8.72 -1.24
CA ALA A 339 -21.84 8.92 -2.48
C ALA A 339 -20.49 9.61 -2.19
N MET A 340 -19.43 9.08 -2.75
CA MET A 340 -18.07 9.61 -2.63
C MET A 340 -17.70 10.49 -3.83
N ALA A 341 -16.84 11.47 -3.59
CA ALA A 341 -16.22 12.23 -4.67
C ALA A 341 -15.38 11.31 -5.60
N PRO A 342 -15.18 11.71 -6.88
CA PRO A 342 -14.34 10.97 -7.82
C PRO A 342 -12.93 10.71 -7.27
N ALA A 343 -12.33 9.57 -7.65
CA ALA A 343 -11.04 9.12 -7.13
C ALA A 343 -9.94 10.20 -7.23
N ARG A 344 -9.83 10.91 -8.35
CA ARG A 344 -8.84 12.00 -8.54
C ARG A 344 -8.98 13.11 -7.50
N GLN A 345 -10.21 13.48 -7.14
CA GLN A 345 -10.48 14.48 -6.10
C GLN A 345 -10.11 13.94 -4.72
N ALA A 346 -10.45 12.68 -4.44
CA ALA A 346 -10.08 12.01 -3.19
C ALA A 346 -8.55 11.93 -3.01
N PHE A 347 -7.78 11.60 -4.05
CA PHE A 347 -6.30 11.61 -4.01
C PHE A 347 -5.74 13.00 -3.65
N ARG A 348 -6.30 14.06 -4.22
CA ARG A 348 -5.88 15.44 -3.93
C ARG A 348 -6.27 15.89 -2.53
N ALA A 349 -7.43 15.46 -2.04
CA ALA A 349 -7.94 15.82 -0.72
C ALA A 349 -7.28 15.04 0.43
N ARG A 350 -6.84 13.77 0.18
CA ARG A 350 -6.30 12.86 1.19
C ARG A 350 -5.17 13.49 2.02
N ARG A 351 -5.33 13.44 3.34
CA ARG A 351 -4.31 13.86 4.32
C ARG A 351 -4.46 13.06 5.62
N SER A 352 -3.50 13.18 6.52
CA SER A 352 -3.61 12.69 7.90
C SER A 352 -4.10 13.80 8.81
N SER A 353 -5.03 13.47 9.72
CA SER A 353 -5.79 14.42 10.56
C SER A 353 -5.22 14.45 11.98
N PHE A 354 -3.98 14.90 12.10
CA PHE A 354 -3.29 14.95 13.40
C PHE A 354 -4.01 15.86 14.39
N GLY A 355 -4.53 15.29 15.51
CA GLY A 355 -5.14 16.00 16.63
C GLY A 355 -6.34 16.90 16.28
N ARG A 356 -7.07 16.60 15.20
CA ARG A 356 -8.08 17.49 14.66
C ARG A 356 -9.50 16.95 14.65
N PHE A 357 -9.70 15.74 15.10
CA PHE A 357 -11.05 15.19 15.20
C PHE A 357 -11.90 15.98 16.20
N SER A 358 -13.21 15.99 15.98
CA SER A 358 -14.17 16.67 16.83
C SER A 358 -15.40 15.81 17.02
N GLY A 359 -15.58 15.29 18.24
CA GLY A 359 -16.76 14.54 18.64
C GLY A 359 -18.04 15.38 18.67
N ALA A 360 -17.91 16.70 18.76
CA ALA A 360 -19.05 17.61 18.66
C ALA A 360 -19.70 17.63 17.27
N MET A 361 -19.00 17.13 16.26
CA MET A 361 -19.48 16.98 14.88
C MET A 361 -19.52 15.48 14.51
N PRO A 362 -20.58 14.74 14.89
CA PRO A 362 -20.61 13.30 14.67
C PRO A 362 -20.60 12.93 13.18
N THR A 363 -20.00 11.78 12.88
CA THR A 363 -20.05 11.15 11.56
C THR A 363 -21.43 10.51 11.37
N SER A 364 -22.05 10.63 10.19
CA SER A 364 -23.31 9.95 9.93
C SER A 364 -23.12 8.43 9.73
N GLY A 365 -24.16 7.65 9.99
CA GLY A 365 -24.15 6.20 9.72
C GLY A 365 -23.90 5.87 8.26
N ALA A 366 -24.39 6.69 7.32
CA ALA A 366 -24.19 6.52 5.87
C ALA A 366 -22.72 6.80 5.43
N GLU A 367 -22.06 7.76 6.05
CA GLU A 367 -20.63 8.02 5.83
C GLU A 367 -19.77 6.87 6.38
N LEU A 368 -20.07 6.40 7.59
CA LEU A 368 -19.41 5.23 8.16
C LEU A 368 -19.58 4.01 7.26
N ALA A 369 -20.80 3.74 6.79
CA ALA A 369 -21.08 2.65 5.85
C ALA A 369 -20.25 2.76 4.58
N GLY A 370 -20.10 3.96 4.01
CA GLY A 370 -19.29 4.22 2.82
C GLY A 370 -17.81 3.87 3.04
N VAL A 371 -17.25 4.31 4.16
CA VAL A 371 -15.85 4.02 4.51
C VAL A 371 -15.63 2.53 4.76
N LEU A 372 -16.51 1.88 5.52
CA LEU A 372 -16.42 0.45 5.83
C LEU A 372 -16.57 -0.42 4.58
N ALA A 373 -17.51 -0.09 3.70
CA ALA A 373 -17.68 -0.79 2.43
C ALA A 373 -16.45 -0.66 1.52
N ALA A 374 -15.79 0.50 1.50
CA ALA A 374 -14.54 0.69 0.76
C ALA A 374 -13.41 -0.16 1.35
N GLY A 375 -13.26 -0.17 2.68
CA GLY A 375 -12.26 -1.00 3.38
C GLY A 375 -12.49 -2.49 3.16
N ALA A 376 -13.73 -2.96 3.25
CA ALA A 376 -14.08 -4.37 3.03
C ALA A 376 -13.82 -4.82 1.58
N ARG A 377 -14.12 -3.96 0.58
CA ARG A 377 -13.76 -4.25 -0.82
C ARG A 377 -12.24 -4.36 -1.02
N ALA A 378 -11.48 -3.52 -0.36
CA ALA A 378 -10.01 -3.59 -0.43
C ALA A 378 -9.43 -4.81 0.31
N ALA A 379 -10.14 -5.33 1.32
CA ALA A 379 -9.77 -6.57 2.00
C ALA A 379 -9.92 -7.80 1.10
N ALA A 380 -10.82 -7.77 0.10
CA ALA A 380 -10.89 -8.74 -0.99
C ALA A 380 -9.77 -8.46 -2.02
N PHE A 381 -8.52 -8.58 -1.56
CA PHE A 381 -7.31 -8.13 -2.26
C PHE A 381 -6.95 -9.05 -3.44
N PRO A 382 -6.90 -8.53 -4.69
CA PRO A 382 -6.51 -9.33 -5.84
C PRO A 382 -4.99 -9.56 -5.85
N CYS A 383 -4.54 -10.78 -6.06
CA CYS A 383 -3.13 -11.11 -6.25
C CYS A 383 -2.96 -12.50 -6.89
N ASP A 384 -1.73 -12.89 -7.16
CA ASP A 384 -1.35 -14.13 -7.83
C ASP A 384 -1.63 -15.42 -7.04
N VAL A 385 -2.02 -15.31 -5.77
CA VAL A 385 -2.38 -16.45 -4.89
C VAL A 385 -3.83 -16.36 -4.40
N ALA A 386 -4.63 -15.49 -5.01
CA ALA A 386 -6.04 -15.33 -4.76
C ALA A 386 -6.87 -15.98 -5.87
N GLU A 387 -8.09 -16.41 -5.56
CA GLU A 387 -9.07 -16.70 -6.60
C GLU A 387 -9.42 -15.42 -7.37
N ALA A 388 -9.44 -15.51 -8.70
CA ALA A 388 -9.55 -14.32 -9.56
C ALA A 388 -10.80 -13.46 -9.31
N GLU A 389 -11.94 -14.10 -8.99
CA GLU A 389 -13.21 -13.39 -8.78
C GLU A 389 -13.43 -12.97 -7.31
N ARG A 390 -12.85 -13.71 -6.36
CA ARG A 390 -13.09 -13.51 -4.93
C ARG A 390 -12.04 -12.63 -4.26
N GLY A 391 -10.79 -12.68 -4.74
CA GLY A 391 -9.66 -12.07 -4.04
C GLY A 391 -9.30 -12.80 -2.74
N LEU A 392 -8.44 -12.19 -1.93
CA LEU A 392 -8.09 -12.70 -0.60
C LEU A 392 -9.05 -12.09 0.44
N GLU A 393 -9.69 -12.92 1.22
CA GLU A 393 -10.51 -12.47 2.37
C GLU A 393 -9.78 -12.68 3.69
N LEU A 394 -8.62 -12.04 3.86
CA LEU A 394 -7.76 -12.22 5.03
C LEU A 394 -8.02 -11.21 6.15
N ALA A 395 -8.55 -10.03 5.85
CA ALA A 395 -8.75 -8.97 6.82
C ALA A 395 -10.22 -8.78 7.19
N LYS A 396 -10.49 -8.75 8.49
CA LYS A 396 -11.77 -8.39 9.10
C LYS A 396 -11.68 -6.97 9.65
N LEU A 397 -12.79 -6.22 9.64
CA LEU A 397 -12.85 -4.87 10.18
C LEU A 397 -13.60 -4.84 11.51
N TYR A 398 -12.88 -4.51 12.57
CA TYR A 398 -13.50 -4.09 13.84
C TYR A 398 -13.67 -2.57 13.85
N VAL A 399 -14.70 -2.09 14.54
CA VAL A 399 -15.10 -0.67 14.53
C VAL A 399 -15.42 -0.24 15.96
N PHE A 400 -14.63 0.64 16.50
CA PHE A 400 -14.99 1.40 17.69
C PHE A 400 -15.79 2.62 17.25
N ALA A 401 -17.12 2.52 17.25
CA ALA A 401 -18.01 3.64 16.96
C ALA A 401 -18.07 4.53 18.20
N ASN A 402 -17.56 5.77 18.10
CA ASN A 402 -17.46 6.68 19.22
C ASN A 402 -18.45 7.86 19.06
N HIS A 403 -18.32 8.64 18.00
CA HIS A 403 -19.21 9.75 17.67
C HIS A 403 -19.86 9.53 16.30
N VAL A 404 -20.76 8.54 16.23
CA VAL A 404 -21.53 8.18 15.02
C VAL A 404 -23.01 8.38 15.31
N GLN A 405 -23.71 9.09 14.41
CA GLN A 405 -25.16 9.33 14.53
C GLN A 405 -25.91 8.00 14.50
N ASP A 406 -26.87 7.86 15.40
CA ASP A 406 -27.79 6.70 15.52
C ASP A 406 -27.09 5.35 15.78
N VAL A 407 -25.80 5.37 16.15
CA VAL A 407 -25.04 4.18 16.57
C VAL A 407 -24.65 4.32 18.04
N THR A 408 -25.04 3.37 18.86
CA THR A 408 -24.63 3.35 20.29
C THR A 408 -23.11 3.23 20.39
N PRO A 409 -22.41 4.08 21.17
CA PRO A 409 -20.97 3.96 21.36
C PRO A 409 -20.59 2.58 21.92
N ALA A 410 -19.80 1.82 21.14
CA ALA A 410 -19.33 0.48 21.48
C ALA A 410 -18.28 0.01 20.44
N ALA A 411 -17.67 -1.17 20.68
CA ALA A 411 -16.92 -1.86 19.66
C ALA A 411 -17.81 -2.88 18.93
N TYR A 412 -17.61 -2.96 17.62
CA TYR A 412 -18.37 -3.77 16.70
C TYR A 412 -17.45 -4.53 15.73
N GLU A 413 -17.94 -5.63 15.21
CA GLU A 413 -17.44 -6.29 14.01
C GLU A 413 -18.31 -5.87 12.82
N PHE A 414 -17.71 -5.48 11.71
CA PHE A 414 -18.44 -5.13 10.48
C PHE A 414 -18.77 -6.39 9.68
N ASP A 415 -20.06 -6.59 9.38
CA ASP A 415 -20.55 -7.59 8.43
C ASP A 415 -20.79 -6.92 7.07
N PRO A 416 -19.88 -7.06 6.10
CA PRO A 416 -20.00 -6.40 4.80
C PRO A 416 -21.13 -6.98 3.94
N ALA A 417 -21.52 -8.24 4.14
CA ALA A 417 -22.57 -8.87 3.36
C ALA A 417 -23.96 -8.32 3.69
N ALA A 418 -24.18 -7.97 4.96
CA ALA A 418 -25.44 -7.40 5.43
C ALA A 418 -25.39 -5.87 5.66
N ASN A 419 -24.25 -5.24 5.44
CA ASN A 419 -24.01 -3.82 5.73
C ASN A 419 -24.42 -3.43 7.15
N ARG A 420 -23.94 -4.19 8.16
CA ARG A 420 -24.32 -4.00 9.55
C ARG A 420 -23.14 -4.12 10.50
N LEU A 421 -23.31 -3.57 11.71
CA LEU A 421 -22.39 -3.67 12.81
C LEU A 421 -22.90 -4.72 13.82
N VAL A 422 -22.06 -5.70 14.16
CA VAL A 422 -22.33 -6.73 15.14
C VAL A 422 -21.58 -6.40 16.42
N ARG A 423 -22.28 -6.12 17.52
CA ARG A 423 -21.66 -5.60 18.73
C ARG A 423 -20.75 -6.62 19.41
N VAL A 424 -19.50 -6.22 19.67
CA VAL A 424 -18.50 -7.02 20.37
C VAL A 424 -18.46 -6.70 21.86
N THR A 425 -18.38 -5.41 22.22
CA THR A 425 -18.32 -4.96 23.62
C THR A 425 -19.35 -3.88 23.89
N LYS A 426 -19.60 -3.60 25.18
CA LYS A 426 -20.50 -2.53 25.65
C LYS A 426 -19.75 -1.34 26.24
N ARG A 427 -18.42 -1.43 26.37
CA ARG A 427 -17.58 -0.36 26.89
C ARG A 427 -17.64 0.86 25.97
N ALA A 428 -17.64 2.05 26.54
CA ALA A 428 -17.53 3.29 25.78
C ALA A 428 -16.13 3.37 25.13
N PRO A 429 -16.03 3.56 23.81
CA PRO A 429 -14.73 3.53 23.11
C PRO A 429 -13.73 4.56 23.63
N ALA A 430 -14.15 5.78 23.95
CA ALA A 430 -13.29 6.85 24.44
C ALA A 430 -12.48 6.46 25.69
N GLU A 431 -13.07 5.67 26.59
CA GLU A 431 -12.41 5.19 27.81
C GLU A 431 -11.29 4.18 27.54
N PHE A 432 -11.28 3.59 26.35
CA PHE A 432 -10.29 2.59 25.93
C PHE A 432 -9.28 3.15 24.93
N LEU A 433 -9.74 3.87 23.92
CA LEU A 433 -8.94 4.24 22.75
C LEU A 433 -7.74 5.12 23.09
N GLN A 434 -7.94 6.22 23.82
CA GLN A 434 -6.86 7.16 24.13
C GLN A 434 -5.83 6.59 25.09
N PRO A 435 -6.19 5.91 26.20
CA PRO A 435 -5.22 5.32 27.12
C PRO A 435 -4.36 4.21 26.51
N THR A 436 -4.84 3.52 25.46
CA THR A 436 -4.10 2.43 24.78
C THR A 436 -3.28 2.90 23.58
N TYR A 437 -3.36 4.21 23.25
CA TYR A 437 -2.56 4.86 22.24
C TYR A 437 -1.37 5.56 22.89
N PHE A 438 -0.14 5.10 22.61
CA PHE A 438 1.06 5.59 23.30
C PHE A 438 1.82 6.71 22.53
N LEU A 439 1.19 7.31 21.50
CA LEU A 439 1.67 8.53 20.84
C LEU A 439 0.69 9.68 21.14
N GLU A 440 1.14 10.92 20.91
CA GLU A 440 0.38 12.11 21.27
C GLU A 440 -0.18 12.87 20.06
N ASN A 441 0.01 12.35 18.85
CA ASN A 441 -0.32 13.06 17.62
C ASN A 441 -1.74 12.86 17.10
N TYR A 442 -2.57 12.02 17.77
CA TYR A 442 -3.99 11.84 17.47
C TYR A 442 -4.84 11.89 18.74
N ASN A 443 -6.01 12.48 18.63
CA ASN A 443 -7.05 12.53 19.67
C ASN A 443 -8.14 11.49 19.34
N LEU A 444 -7.88 10.22 19.72
CA LEU A 444 -8.71 9.08 19.35
C LEU A 444 -10.10 9.14 19.99
N GLU A 445 -10.20 9.74 21.20
CA GLU A 445 -11.46 9.93 21.92
C GLU A 445 -12.44 10.86 21.20
N GLU A 446 -11.94 11.75 20.34
CA GLU A 446 -12.73 12.68 19.54
C GLU A 446 -13.01 12.17 18.11
N ALA A 447 -12.40 11.05 17.70
CA ALA A 447 -12.66 10.46 16.39
C ALA A 447 -14.12 9.96 16.31
N GLY A 448 -14.75 10.11 15.15
CA GLY A 448 -16.08 9.57 14.88
C GLY A 448 -16.10 8.06 15.03
N ALA A 449 -15.14 7.38 14.41
CA ALA A 449 -14.88 5.96 14.61
C ALA A 449 -13.39 5.62 14.45
N VAL A 450 -12.98 4.51 15.09
CA VAL A 450 -11.67 3.89 14.88
C VAL A 450 -11.88 2.50 14.29
N ILE A 451 -11.36 2.29 13.06
CA ILE A 451 -11.45 1.04 12.33
C ILE A 451 -10.16 0.27 12.53
N VAL A 452 -10.27 -1.01 12.87
CA VAL A 452 -9.14 -1.89 13.19
C VAL A 452 -9.18 -3.11 12.27
N PRO A 453 -8.37 -3.14 11.20
CA PRO A 453 -8.20 -4.35 10.42
C PRO A 453 -7.45 -5.39 11.24
N ALA A 454 -8.04 -6.58 11.36
CA ALA A 454 -7.48 -7.74 12.02
C ALA A 454 -7.32 -8.89 11.03
N VAL A 455 -6.21 -9.63 11.15
CA VAL A 455 -5.84 -10.76 10.28
C VAL A 455 -5.49 -11.96 11.14
N ARG A 456 -5.87 -13.15 10.70
CA ARG A 456 -5.42 -14.42 11.30
C ARG A 456 -3.99 -14.73 10.85
N ALA A 457 -3.06 -13.89 11.31
CA ALA A 457 -1.69 -13.82 10.78
C ALA A 457 -0.93 -15.13 10.91
N ASP A 458 -1.01 -15.81 12.07
CA ASP A 458 -0.37 -17.11 12.26
C ASP A 458 -0.91 -18.15 11.27
N ALA A 459 -2.23 -18.18 11.03
CA ALA A 459 -2.82 -19.07 10.05
C ALA A 459 -2.34 -18.78 8.61
N VAL A 460 -2.11 -17.50 8.26
CA VAL A 460 -1.50 -17.14 6.97
C VAL A 460 -0.08 -17.70 6.87
N TYR A 461 0.74 -17.55 7.92
CA TYR A 461 2.14 -18.01 7.89
C TYR A 461 2.22 -19.54 7.92
N ASP A 462 1.33 -20.21 8.64
CA ASP A 462 1.22 -21.67 8.64
C ASP A 462 0.83 -22.22 7.25
N ALA A 463 -0.05 -21.50 6.54
CA ALA A 463 -0.52 -21.89 5.22
C ALA A 463 0.52 -21.70 4.10
N VAL A 464 1.26 -20.57 4.11
CA VAL A 464 2.10 -20.15 2.98
C VAL A 464 3.54 -19.78 3.38
N GLY A 465 3.94 -20.08 4.61
CA GLY A 465 5.27 -19.79 5.14
C GLY A 465 5.51 -18.31 5.46
N ASP A 466 6.75 -17.99 5.80
CA ASP A 466 7.16 -16.63 6.23
C ASP A 466 6.82 -15.53 5.21
N ARG A 467 6.72 -15.86 3.90
CA ARG A 467 6.33 -14.93 2.84
C ARG A 467 4.91 -14.40 3.01
N GLY A 468 4.05 -15.13 3.70
CA GLY A 468 2.70 -14.68 4.11
C GLY A 468 2.69 -13.37 4.89
N TYR A 469 3.80 -13.01 5.55
CA TYR A 469 3.95 -11.72 6.25
C TYR A 469 3.79 -10.53 5.30
N ARG A 470 4.42 -10.58 4.12
CA ARG A 470 4.30 -9.52 3.11
C ARG A 470 2.86 -9.40 2.61
N LEU A 471 2.20 -10.53 2.41
CA LEU A 471 0.83 -10.61 1.91
C LEU A 471 -0.18 -10.04 2.92
N ALA A 472 -0.13 -10.52 4.17
CA ALA A 472 -1.01 -10.04 5.25
C ALA A 472 -0.91 -8.52 5.45
N ASN A 473 0.33 -7.99 5.49
CA ASN A 473 0.53 -6.55 5.64
C ASN A 473 0.12 -5.75 4.38
N ALA A 474 0.28 -6.31 3.17
CA ALA A 474 -0.21 -5.65 1.97
C ALA A 474 -1.74 -5.53 1.98
N VAL A 475 -2.47 -6.56 2.43
CA VAL A 475 -3.92 -6.50 2.59
C VAL A 475 -4.32 -5.40 3.59
N VAL A 476 -3.66 -5.32 4.75
CA VAL A 476 -3.93 -4.26 5.74
C VAL A 476 -3.62 -2.88 5.18
N GLY A 477 -2.52 -2.74 4.43
CA GLY A 477 -2.16 -1.50 3.73
C GLY A 477 -3.19 -1.10 2.66
N ALA A 478 -3.73 -2.06 1.92
CA ALA A 478 -4.80 -1.81 0.96
C ALA A 478 -6.09 -1.31 1.64
N VAL A 479 -6.49 -1.94 2.74
CA VAL A 479 -7.61 -1.47 3.57
C VAL A 479 -7.37 -0.03 4.04
N ALA A 480 -6.17 0.25 4.55
CA ALA A 480 -5.82 1.58 5.03
C ALA A 480 -5.97 2.65 3.94
N GLN A 481 -5.45 2.38 2.75
CA GLN A 481 -5.55 3.33 1.63
C GLN A 481 -6.98 3.52 1.15
N ALA A 482 -7.78 2.46 1.10
CA ALA A 482 -9.20 2.55 0.73
C ALA A 482 -9.99 3.39 1.73
N VAL A 483 -9.76 3.20 3.03
CA VAL A 483 -10.35 4.00 4.10
C VAL A 483 -9.94 5.48 3.98
N TYR A 484 -8.66 5.76 3.75
CA TYR A 484 -8.18 7.14 3.53
C TYR A 484 -8.85 7.83 2.35
N LEU A 485 -8.97 7.13 1.21
CA LEU A 485 -9.57 7.70 0.01
C LEU A 485 -11.09 7.86 0.15
N ALA A 486 -11.76 6.90 0.79
CA ALA A 486 -13.18 6.98 1.06
C ALA A 486 -13.49 8.15 2.01
N ALA A 487 -12.76 8.27 3.12
CA ALA A 487 -12.89 9.39 4.05
C ALA A 487 -12.67 10.74 3.35
N ALA A 488 -11.59 10.86 2.55
CA ALA A 488 -11.30 12.06 1.79
C ALA A 488 -12.40 12.39 0.76
N GLY A 489 -12.96 11.36 0.09
CA GLY A 489 -14.07 11.51 -0.85
C GLY A 489 -15.39 11.92 -0.21
N LEU A 490 -15.55 11.68 1.09
CA LEU A 490 -16.70 12.08 1.91
C LEU A 490 -16.47 13.39 2.67
N GLY A 491 -15.30 14.02 2.53
CA GLY A 491 -14.95 15.23 3.29
C GLY A 491 -14.69 14.97 4.78
N LEU A 492 -14.36 13.72 5.14
CA LEU A 492 -13.95 13.34 6.48
C LEU A 492 -12.43 13.39 6.63
N GLY A 493 -11.98 13.68 7.85
CA GLY A 493 -10.61 13.45 8.26
C GLY A 493 -10.33 11.96 8.42
N CYS A 494 -9.06 11.58 8.20
CA CYS A 494 -8.59 10.22 8.43
C CYS A 494 -7.17 10.24 9.01
N GLY A 495 -6.85 9.26 9.84
CA GLY A 495 -5.52 9.03 10.37
C GLY A 495 -5.20 7.54 10.43
N ALA A 496 -3.91 7.18 10.38
CA ALA A 496 -3.46 5.81 10.59
C ALA A 496 -2.38 5.79 11.66
N ALA A 497 -2.46 4.83 12.57
CA ALA A 497 -1.51 4.70 13.67
C ALA A 497 -1.12 3.23 13.89
N LEU A 498 0.17 3.04 14.13
CA LEU A 498 0.75 1.78 14.58
C LEU A 498 1.17 1.84 16.06
N GLY A 499 1.09 3.01 16.70
CA GLY A 499 1.53 3.29 18.06
C GLY A 499 0.49 2.95 19.13
N PHE A 500 0.06 1.69 19.24
CA PHE A 500 -0.96 1.25 20.20
C PHE A 500 -0.61 -0.07 20.87
N ASP A 501 -1.24 -0.35 22.03
CA ASP A 501 -1.10 -1.61 22.76
C ASP A 501 -1.93 -2.73 22.08
N ASN A 502 -1.33 -3.43 21.14
CA ASN A 502 -2.02 -4.51 20.40
C ASN A 502 -2.61 -5.58 21.34
N PRO A 503 -1.93 -6.09 22.40
CA PRO A 503 -2.54 -7.01 23.36
C PRO A 503 -3.81 -6.45 24.01
N ALA A 504 -3.85 -5.18 24.37
CA ALA A 504 -5.06 -4.57 24.94
C ALA A 504 -6.25 -4.62 23.95
N TYR A 505 -5.99 -4.44 22.64
CA TYR A 505 -7.03 -4.58 21.61
C TYR A 505 -7.46 -6.04 21.42
N VAL A 506 -6.55 -7.01 21.56
CA VAL A 506 -6.90 -8.45 21.56
C VAL A 506 -7.86 -8.74 22.73
N GLU A 507 -7.52 -8.27 23.92
CA GLU A 507 -8.34 -8.43 25.14
C GLU A 507 -9.72 -7.74 25.00
N GLU A 508 -9.75 -6.46 24.58
CA GLU A 508 -10.99 -5.66 24.49
C GLU A 508 -11.95 -6.21 23.42
N LEU A 509 -11.43 -6.69 22.30
CA LEU A 509 -12.23 -7.26 21.21
C LEU A 509 -12.56 -8.74 21.41
N GLY A 510 -12.04 -9.38 22.49
CA GLY A 510 -12.26 -10.80 22.77
C GLY A 510 -11.67 -11.72 21.72
N LEU A 511 -10.46 -11.40 21.22
CA LEU A 511 -9.81 -12.14 20.16
C LEU A 511 -8.93 -13.28 20.67
N ASP A 512 -8.81 -13.45 21.98
CA ASP A 512 -8.05 -14.56 22.57
C ASP A 512 -8.54 -15.91 22.02
N GLY A 513 -7.59 -16.70 21.51
CA GLY A 513 -7.87 -18.02 20.92
C GLY A 513 -8.46 -18.01 19.51
N THR A 514 -8.78 -16.84 18.93
CA THR A 514 -9.27 -16.74 17.53
C THR A 514 -8.13 -16.77 16.51
N GLY A 515 -6.92 -16.42 16.93
CA GLY A 515 -5.77 -16.20 16.08
C GLY A 515 -5.80 -14.85 15.32
N GLU A 516 -6.79 -14.01 15.56
CA GLU A 516 -6.89 -12.69 14.93
C GLU A 516 -5.97 -11.67 15.60
N SER A 517 -5.17 -10.97 14.81
CA SER A 517 -4.23 -9.94 15.22
C SER A 517 -4.68 -8.58 14.71
N PRO A 518 -5.00 -7.61 15.60
CA PRO A 518 -5.25 -6.22 15.23
C PRO A 518 -3.91 -5.57 14.82
N LEU A 519 -3.79 -5.12 13.55
CA LEU A 519 -2.49 -4.72 13.00
C LEU A 519 -2.35 -3.21 12.79
N LEU A 520 -3.45 -2.45 12.73
CA LEU A 520 -3.44 -1.02 12.44
C LEU A 520 -4.67 -0.34 13.01
N LEU A 521 -4.55 0.91 13.42
CA LEU A 521 -5.68 1.78 13.75
C LEU A 521 -5.92 2.78 12.62
N LEU A 522 -7.18 2.93 12.20
CA LEU A 522 -7.62 3.90 11.21
C LEU A 522 -8.71 4.78 11.82
N MET A 523 -8.37 5.99 12.21
CA MET A 523 -9.30 6.96 12.75
C MET A 523 -10.01 7.68 11.60
N ILE A 524 -11.33 7.88 11.73
CA ILE A 524 -12.13 8.70 10.82
C ILE A 524 -13.05 9.62 11.63
N GLY A 525 -13.38 10.77 11.07
CA GLY A 525 -14.31 11.70 11.71
C GLY A 525 -14.30 13.09 11.10
N ARG A 526 -15.17 13.95 11.61
CA ARG A 526 -15.15 15.38 11.27
C ARG A 526 -13.94 16.03 11.91
N GLU A 527 -13.40 17.03 11.24
CA GLU A 527 -12.24 17.79 11.71
C GLU A 527 -12.64 19.20 12.14
N ARG A 528 -11.98 19.70 13.17
CA ARG A 528 -11.99 21.13 13.51
C ARG A 528 -11.40 21.97 12.37
N GLU A 529 -11.84 23.21 12.24
CA GLU A 529 -11.27 24.14 11.28
C GLU A 529 -9.77 24.32 11.52
N LEU A 530 -9.02 24.49 10.44
CA LEU A 530 -7.61 24.81 10.51
C LEU A 530 -7.46 26.28 10.94
N PRO A 531 -6.67 26.58 12.00
CA PRO A 531 -6.35 27.96 12.35
C PRO A 531 -5.46 28.64 11.31
N ALA A 532 -4.76 27.86 10.48
CA ALA A 532 -3.97 28.34 9.34
C ALA A 532 -4.00 27.30 8.21
N ASP A 533 -4.07 27.75 6.97
CA ASP A 533 -3.97 26.91 5.79
C ASP A 533 -2.97 27.51 4.79
N PHE A 534 -2.13 26.63 4.26
CA PHE A 534 -1.30 26.89 3.10
C PHE A 534 -1.36 25.67 2.21
N ARG A 535 -1.80 25.87 0.98
CA ARG A 535 -1.89 24.80 -0.01
C ARG A 535 -1.41 25.31 -1.37
N TYR A 536 -0.39 24.67 -1.89
CA TYR A 536 0.10 24.84 -3.25
C TYR A 536 -0.06 23.52 -3.99
N GLU A 537 -0.78 23.54 -5.10
CA GLU A 537 -1.00 22.36 -5.93
C GLU A 537 -0.17 22.41 -7.21
N ILE A 538 0.35 21.25 -7.62
CA ILE A 538 0.95 21.05 -8.94
C ILE A 538 -0.21 20.75 -9.89
N GLY A 539 -0.37 21.60 -10.89
CA GLY A 539 -1.42 21.56 -11.90
C GLY A 539 -1.35 20.35 -12.83
#